data_20d4314e00a854550593f35016791431
#
_entry.id   20d4314e00a854550593f35016791431
#
_cell.length_a   1.000
_cell.length_b   1.000
_cell.length_c   1.000
_cell.angle_alpha   90.00
_cell.angle_beta   90.00
_cell.angle_gamma   90.00
#
_symmetry.space_group_name_H-M   'P 1'
#
loop_
_entity.id
_entity.type
_entity.pdbx_description
1 polymer ?
#
loop_
_entity_poly.entity_id
_entity_poly.type
_entity_poly.pdbx_seq_one_letter_code
_entity_poly.pdbx_strand_id
1 'polypeptide(L)'
;MKRNRKFIKLIVLGILTAVVFIVGYQTDTFGAMLPDADYQWNGGKILSILAMVFTTLLIENLLVLALSFLKPQRHRAKTLVALTSNMLKYAAAIIILCGVLTIVNVDITAILASLGILALIIGFGAESLIADVVTGLFILLDNQYNVGDIIEVGGFRGIVSDVGIRTTSIMDTGGNVKIINNSEMKNILNRSDNSSKAVADFSIPYETDLAALEKKIPALLEEIHRNHTNLFQTVPEYLGVQELGASAVVLRFVAEVGESDIYSGARMLNHDLLLGFRKLGVECPYQQIDVHTN
;
A
#
# COMPACT_ATOMS: atom_id res chain seq x y z
N MET A 1 -2.64 30.10 27.26
CA MET A 1 -2.87 31.45 26.68
C MET A 1 -3.08 31.47 25.15
N LYS A 2 -2.26 30.84 24.29
CA LYS A 2 -2.42 30.90 22.82
C LYS A 2 -3.75 30.33 22.30
N ARG A 3 -4.33 29.30 22.93
CA ARG A 3 -5.60 28.66 22.52
C ARG A 3 -6.81 29.58 22.75
N ASN A 4 -6.88 30.25 23.88
CA ASN A 4 -7.98 31.19 24.18
C ASN A 4 -7.97 32.38 23.21
N ARG A 5 -6.83 32.87 22.75
CA ARG A 5 -6.75 33.93 21.74
C ARG A 5 -7.33 33.50 20.38
N LYS A 6 -7.14 32.21 19.98
CA LYS A 6 -7.73 31.69 18.73
C LYS A 6 -9.25 31.60 18.83
N PHE A 7 -9.80 31.13 19.96
CA PHE A 7 -11.22 31.09 20.19
C PHE A 7 -11.86 32.51 20.22
N ILE A 8 -11.24 33.45 20.92
CA ILE A 8 -11.70 34.83 20.94
C ILE A 8 -11.70 35.42 19.53
N LYS A 9 -10.64 35.20 18.74
CA LYS A 9 -10.55 35.66 17.33
C LYS A 9 -11.70 35.09 16.49
N LEU A 10 -12.02 33.79 16.64
CA LEU A 10 -13.09 33.11 15.91
C LEU A 10 -14.47 33.66 16.29
N ILE A 11 -14.72 33.90 17.60
CA ILE A 11 -15.98 34.48 18.08
C ILE A 11 -16.17 35.91 17.53
N VAL A 12 -15.13 36.75 17.62
CA VAL A 12 -15.17 38.11 17.10
C VAL A 12 -15.43 38.12 15.59
N LEU A 13 -14.73 37.25 14.86
CA LEU A 13 -14.92 37.14 13.42
C LEU A 13 -16.32 36.63 13.05
N GLY A 14 -16.86 35.67 13.79
CA GLY A 14 -18.23 35.17 13.62
C GLY A 14 -19.28 36.25 13.88
N ILE A 15 -19.12 37.08 14.93
CA ILE A 15 -19.99 38.20 15.21
C ILE A 15 -19.90 39.23 14.07
N LEU A 16 -18.70 39.60 13.61
CA LEU A 16 -18.52 40.55 12.51
C LEU A 16 -19.17 40.04 11.22
N THR A 17 -18.99 38.74 10.89
CA THR A 17 -19.65 38.14 9.74
C THR A 17 -21.16 38.19 9.85
N ALA A 18 -21.73 37.83 11.01
CA ALA A 18 -23.17 37.89 11.25
C ALA A 18 -23.71 39.31 11.12
N VAL A 19 -23.02 40.30 11.67
CA VAL A 19 -23.43 41.72 11.57
C VAL A 19 -23.47 42.18 10.11
N VAL A 20 -22.43 41.87 9.33
CA VAL A 20 -22.35 42.22 7.91
C VAL A 20 -23.46 41.56 7.11
N PHE A 21 -23.78 40.27 7.39
CA PHE A 21 -24.89 39.59 6.73
C PHE A 21 -26.26 40.17 7.12
N ILE A 22 -26.49 40.50 8.39
CA ILE A 22 -27.74 41.12 8.85
C ILE A 22 -27.95 42.48 8.19
N VAL A 23 -26.91 43.32 8.17
CA VAL A 23 -26.97 44.64 7.53
C VAL A 23 -27.19 44.48 6.02
N GLY A 24 -26.50 43.56 5.35
CA GLY A 24 -26.67 43.30 3.93
C GLY A 24 -28.08 42.80 3.57
N TYR A 25 -28.67 41.97 4.40
CA TYR A 25 -30.04 41.50 4.22
C TYR A 25 -31.06 42.61 4.43
N GLN A 26 -30.90 43.44 5.47
CA GLN A 26 -31.83 44.57 5.75
C GLN A 26 -31.77 45.70 4.71
N THR A 27 -30.63 45.89 4.06
CA THR A 27 -30.44 46.94 3.05
C THR A 27 -30.66 46.46 1.61
N ASP A 28 -31.07 45.18 1.43
CA ASP A 28 -31.26 44.51 0.12
C ASP A 28 -30.05 44.62 -0.84
N THR A 29 -28.89 44.80 -0.27
CA THR A 29 -27.63 45.05 -1.04
C THR A 29 -27.01 43.81 -1.64
N PHE A 30 -27.47 42.61 -1.25
CA PHE A 30 -26.98 41.37 -1.86
C PHE A 30 -27.55 41.12 -3.25
N GLY A 31 -28.65 41.76 -3.65
CA GLY A 31 -29.15 41.77 -5.03
C GLY A 31 -28.21 42.45 -6.02
N ALA A 32 -27.34 43.33 -5.55
CA ALA A 32 -26.34 44.04 -6.36
C ALA A 32 -25.01 43.26 -6.52
N MET A 33 -24.97 41.98 -6.19
CA MET A 33 -23.82 41.09 -6.39
C MET A 33 -23.59 40.71 -7.86
N LEU A 34 -24.57 40.96 -8.75
CA LEU A 34 -24.42 40.73 -10.17
C LEU A 34 -23.58 41.87 -10.80
N PRO A 35 -22.66 41.57 -11.74
CA PRO A 35 -21.85 42.59 -12.38
C PRO A 35 -22.73 43.51 -13.22
N ASP A 36 -22.98 44.74 -12.71
CA ASP A 36 -23.60 45.80 -13.49
C ASP A 36 -22.55 46.50 -14.37
N ALA A 37 -22.99 46.81 -15.58
CA ALA A 37 -22.13 47.41 -16.62
C ALA A 37 -21.60 48.84 -16.26
N ASP A 38 -22.21 49.52 -15.27
CA ASP A 38 -21.82 50.82 -14.82
C ASP A 38 -21.05 50.75 -13.50
N TYR A 39 -19.74 51.11 -13.58
CA TYR A 39 -18.84 51.13 -12.45
C TYR A 39 -19.11 52.35 -11.56
N GLN A 40 -20.02 52.17 -10.57
CA GLN A 40 -20.19 53.13 -9.48
C GLN A 40 -19.91 52.45 -8.13
N TRP A 41 -19.13 53.13 -7.29
CA TRP A 41 -18.88 52.72 -5.92
C TRP A 41 -20.18 52.89 -5.10
N ASN A 42 -20.88 51.80 -4.85
CA ASN A 42 -22.07 51.81 -3.99
C ASN A 42 -21.72 51.14 -2.67
N GLY A 43 -22.36 51.62 -1.57
CA GLY A 43 -22.21 51.02 -0.24
C GLY A 43 -22.41 49.50 -0.20
N GLY A 44 -23.24 48.95 -1.13
CA GLY A 44 -23.46 47.53 -1.32
C GLY A 44 -22.22 46.75 -1.72
N LYS A 45 -21.38 47.27 -2.61
CA LYS A 45 -20.13 46.63 -3.02
C LYS A 45 -19.12 46.52 -1.87
N ILE A 46 -19.02 47.58 -1.05
CA ILE A 46 -18.16 47.59 0.14
C ILE A 46 -18.66 46.52 1.14
N LEU A 47 -19.97 46.43 1.34
CA LEU A 47 -20.56 45.47 2.24
C LEU A 47 -20.36 44.04 1.75
N SER A 48 -20.49 43.80 0.44
CA SER A 48 -20.23 42.50 -0.21
C SER A 48 -18.74 42.07 -0.09
N ILE A 49 -17.81 43.01 -0.27
CA ILE A 49 -16.38 42.76 -0.03
C ILE A 49 -16.13 42.37 1.42
N LEU A 50 -16.70 43.13 2.38
CA LEU A 50 -16.54 42.80 3.80
C LEU A 50 -17.15 41.43 4.15
N ALA A 51 -18.36 41.15 3.63
CA ALA A 51 -19.03 39.87 3.83
C ALA A 51 -18.13 38.70 3.33
N MET A 52 -17.61 38.80 2.10
CA MET A 52 -16.75 37.79 1.50
C MET A 52 -15.44 37.61 2.27
N VAL A 53 -14.77 38.71 2.64
CA VAL A 53 -13.51 38.68 3.41
C VAL A 53 -13.75 38.04 4.78
N PHE A 54 -14.77 38.45 5.53
CA PHE A 54 -15.01 37.88 6.85
C PHE A 54 -15.44 36.43 6.79
N THR A 55 -16.25 36.05 5.81
CA THR A 55 -16.67 34.64 5.62
C THR A 55 -15.47 33.76 5.29
N THR A 56 -14.59 34.19 4.37
CA THR A 56 -13.38 33.45 4.00
C THR A 56 -12.43 33.30 5.19
N LEU A 57 -12.19 34.39 5.93
CA LEU A 57 -11.36 34.35 7.14
C LEU A 57 -11.99 33.51 8.26
N LEU A 58 -13.32 33.48 8.38
CA LEU A 58 -14.02 32.65 9.35
C LEU A 58 -13.80 31.17 9.04
N ILE A 59 -13.99 30.79 7.77
CA ILE A 59 -13.77 29.39 7.30
C ILE A 59 -12.29 29.01 7.50
N GLU A 60 -11.34 29.85 7.08
CA GLU A 60 -9.91 29.62 7.28
C GLU A 60 -9.55 29.38 8.75
N ASN A 61 -10.01 30.27 9.65
CA ASN A 61 -9.71 30.14 11.07
C ASN A 61 -10.41 28.90 11.69
N LEU A 62 -11.60 28.53 11.22
CA LEU A 62 -12.30 27.32 11.65
C LEU A 62 -11.48 26.06 11.26
N LEU A 63 -11.01 25.99 10.02
CA LEU A 63 -10.18 24.88 9.53
C LEU A 63 -8.84 24.80 10.29
N VAL A 64 -8.16 25.93 10.50
CA VAL A 64 -6.91 26.00 11.28
C VAL A 64 -7.15 25.62 12.75
N LEU A 65 -8.32 25.97 13.31
CA LEU A 65 -8.69 25.54 14.65
C LEU A 65 -8.92 24.03 14.68
N ALA A 66 -9.66 23.45 13.71
CA ALA A 66 -9.88 22.01 13.59
C ALA A 66 -8.55 21.24 13.53
N LEU A 67 -7.60 21.69 12.68
CA LEU A 67 -6.25 21.14 12.64
C LEU A 67 -5.53 21.21 13.99
N SER A 68 -5.78 22.25 14.81
CA SER A 68 -5.14 22.41 16.11
C SER A 68 -5.62 21.39 17.17
N PHE A 69 -6.78 20.72 16.96
CA PHE A 69 -7.28 19.66 17.84
C PHE A 69 -6.53 18.35 17.67
N LEU A 70 -5.84 18.11 16.54
CA LEU A 70 -5.07 16.90 16.29
C LEU A 70 -3.91 16.68 17.28
N LYS A 71 -3.51 17.70 18.07
CA LYS A 71 -2.46 17.69 19.11
C LYS A 71 -1.27 16.77 18.78
N PRO A 72 -0.57 16.98 17.67
CA PRO A 72 0.51 16.10 17.28
C PRO A 72 1.62 16.12 18.34
N GLN A 73 1.98 14.96 18.87
CA GLN A 73 3.05 14.83 19.85
C GLN A 73 4.42 14.74 19.19
N ARG A 74 4.49 14.12 17.99
CA ARG A 74 5.73 13.95 17.23
C ARG A 74 6.12 15.24 16.51
N HIS A 75 7.41 15.59 16.50
CA HIS A 75 7.92 16.80 15.81
C HIS A 75 7.51 16.87 14.32
N ARG A 76 7.60 15.74 13.60
CA ARG A 76 7.20 15.65 12.18
C ARG A 76 5.73 16.02 11.96
N ALA A 77 4.82 15.54 12.82
CA ALA A 77 3.40 15.85 12.73
C ALA A 77 3.10 17.32 13.05
N LYS A 78 3.85 17.97 13.96
CA LYS A 78 3.76 19.42 14.20
C LYS A 78 4.11 20.24 12.97
N THR A 79 5.18 19.84 12.26
CA THR A 79 5.59 20.50 11.02
C THR A 79 4.53 20.37 9.93
N LEU A 80 3.94 19.17 9.77
CA LEU A 80 2.85 18.96 8.80
C LEU A 80 1.64 19.83 9.09
N VAL A 81 1.18 19.90 10.35
CA VAL A 81 0.07 20.77 10.74
C VAL A 81 0.39 22.25 10.48
N ALA A 82 1.62 22.68 10.73
CA ALA A 82 2.04 24.04 10.46
C ALA A 82 2.06 24.35 8.94
N LEU A 83 2.58 23.44 8.12
CA LEU A 83 2.58 23.54 6.66
C LEU A 83 1.16 23.64 6.12
N THR A 84 0.28 22.70 6.49
CA THR A 84 -1.12 22.69 6.06
C THR A 84 -1.84 23.97 6.49
N SER A 85 -1.61 24.45 7.72
CA SER A 85 -2.18 25.72 8.19
C SER A 85 -1.71 26.93 7.37
N ASN A 86 -0.45 26.96 6.93
CA ASN A 86 0.06 28.03 6.08
C ASN A 86 -0.49 27.94 4.64
N MET A 87 -0.62 26.73 4.10
CA MET A 87 -1.28 26.50 2.80
C MET A 87 -2.72 27.02 2.79
N LEU A 88 -3.51 26.74 3.85
CA LEU A 88 -4.86 27.25 4.00
C LEU A 88 -4.90 28.77 4.02
N LYS A 89 -3.94 29.43 4.68
CA LYS A 89 -3.86 30.91 4.70
C LYS A 89 -3.57 31.48 3.33
N TYR A 90 -2.62 30.87 2.59
CA TYR A 90 -2.31 31.30 1.21
C TYR A 90 -3.51 31.09 0.28
N ALA A 91 -4.19 29.94 0.38
CA ALA A 91 -5.42 29.71 -0.38
C ALA A 91 -6.50 30.74 -0.06
N ALA A 92 -6.75 31.04 1.22
CA ALA A 92 -7.68 32.07 1.64
C ALA A 92 -7.30 33.45 1.10
N ALA A 93 -6.02 33.82 1.12
CA ALA A 93 -5.55 35.10 0.57
C ALA A 93 -5.80 35.20 -0.95
N ILE A 94 -5.57 34.11 -1.70
CA ILE A 94 -5.85 34.06 -3.16
C ILE A 94 -7.36 34.18 -3.41
N ILE A 95 -8.20 33.47 -2.65
CA ILE A 95 -9.66 33.53 -2.76
C ILE A 95 -10.16 34.94 -2.47
N ILE A 96 -9.66 35.58 -1.42
CA ILE A 96 -10.00 36.97 -1.10
C ILE A 96 -9.58 37.91 -2.22
N LEU A 97 -8.36 37.79 -2.72
CA LEU A 97 -7.85 38.63 -3.82
C LEU A 97 -8.73 38.51 -5.06
N CYS A 98 -8.97 37.27 -5.53
CA CYS A 98 -9.80 37.02 -6.72
C CYS A 98 -11.23 37.55 -6.51
N GLY A 99 -11.84 37.27 -5.34
CA GLY A 99 -13.20 37.69 -5.09
C GLY A 99 -13.36 39.23 -4.97
N VAL A 100 -12.40 39.92 -4.36
CA VAL A 100 -12.39 41.40 -4.33
C VAL A 100 -12.31 41.94 -5.75
N LEU A 101 -11.39 41.42 -6.58
CA LEU A 101 -11.25 41.84 -7.97
C LEU A 101 -12.53 41.65 -8.77
N THR A 102 -13.22 40.51 -8.58
CA THR A 102 -14.52 40.23 -9.22
C THR A 102 -15.59 41.25 -8.80
N ILE A 103 -15.71 41.55 -7.51
CA ILE A 103 -16.69 42.52 -7.01
C ILE A 103 -16.41 43.93 -7.55
N VAL A 104 -15.17 44.26 -7.81
CA VAL A 104 -14.73 45.56 -8.41
C VAL A 104 -14.83 45.56 -9.96
N ASN A 105 -15.41 44.50 -10.56
CA ASN A 105 -15.55 44.31 -12.01
C ASN A 105 -14.23 44.22 -12.76
N VAL A 106 -13.14 43.77 -12.12
CA VAL A 106 -11.91 43.42 -12.80
C VAL A 106 -12.03 42.03 -13.40
N ASP A 107 -11.71 41.86 -14.68
CA ASP A 107 -11.67 40.57 -15.31
C ASP A 107 -10.54 39.69 -14.75
N ILE A 108 -10.91 38.62 -14.05
CA ILE A 108 -9.96 37.69 -13.43
C ILE A 108 -9.74 36.43 -14.27
N THR A 109 -10.31 36.35 -15.48
CA THR A 109 -10.25 35.14 -16.34
C THR A 109 -8.81 34.70 -16.56
N ALA A 110 -7.91 35.62 -16.88
CA ALA A 110 -6.49 35.32 -17.05
C ALA A 110 -5.81 34.81 -15.76
N ILE A 111 -6.20 35.35 -14.62
CA ILE A 111 -5.69 34.95 -13.30
C ILE A 111 -6.17 33.52 -13.00
N LEU A 112 -7.48 33.25 -13.19
CA LEU A 112 -8.03 31.90 -12.98
C LEU A 112 -7.43 30.87 -13.92
N ALA A 113 -7.23 31.22 -15.20
CA ALA A 113 -6.54 30.35 -16.14
C ALA A 113 -5.10 30.02 -15.68
N SER A 114 -4.36 31.01 -15.23
CA SER A 114 -3.00 30.83 -14.72
C SER A 114 -2.96 29.97 -13.44
N LEU A 115 -3.92 30.16 -12.53
CA LEU A 115 -4.08 29.32 -11.33
C LEU A 115 -4.46 27.90 -11.70
N GLY A 116 -5.29 27.69 -12.73
CA GLY A 116 -5.63 26.38 -13.27
C GLY A 116 -4.41 25.63 -13.81
N ILE A 117 -3.54 26.30 -14.54
CA ILE A 117 -2.27 25.73 -15.03
C ILE A 117 -1.37 25.38 -13.83
N LEU A 118 -1.25 26.26 -12.85
CA LEU A 118 -0.45 26.00 -11.66
C LEU A 118 -0.99 24.80 -10.87
N ALA A 119 -2.31 24.70 -10.71
CA ALA A 119 -2.96 23.57 -10.06
C ALA A 119 -2.68 22.25 -10.80
N LEU A 120 -2.68 22.27 -12.14
CA LEU A 120 -2.37 21.12 -12.97
C LEU A 120 -0.91 20.66 -12.79
N ILE A 121 0.04 21.59 -12.73
CA ILE A 121 1.46 21.29 -12.47
C ILE A 121 1.65 20.66 -11.09
N ILE A 122 1.00 21.23 -10.06
CA ILE A 122 1.05 20.68 -8.71
C ILE A 122 0.38 19.30 -8.66
N GLY A 123 -0.75 19.11 -9.37
CA GLY A 123 -1.45 17.86 -9.48
C GLY A 123 -0.58 16.74 -10.08
N PHE A 124 0.09 17.00 -11.19
CA PHE A 124 1.05 16.05 -11.79
C PHE A 124 2.22 15.75 -10.85
N GLY A 125 2.73 16.77 -10.13
CA GLY A 125 3.78 16.56 -9.13
C GLY A 125 3.33 15.71 -7.92
N ALA A 126 2.04 15.65 -7.63
CA ALA A 126 1.46 14.89 -6.52
C ALA A 126 0.83 13.56 -6.94
N GLU A 127 0.77 13.24 -8.23
CA GLU A 127 0.06 12.07 -8.79
C GLU A 127 0.47 10.76 -8.12
N SER A 128 1.77 10.49 -8.01
CA SER A 128 2.28 9.27 -7.38
C SER A 128 1.90 9.16 -5.91
N LEU A 129 1.91 10.27 -5.18
CA LEU A 129 1.49 10.28 -3.76
C LEU A 129 0.01 9.94 -3.60
N ILE A 130 -0.83 10.48 -4.49
CA ILE A 130 -2.27 10.20 -4.49
C ILE A 130 -2.50 8.74 -4.88
N ALA A 131 -1.82 8.25 -5.90
CA ALA A 131 -1.90 6.85 -6.32
C ALA A 131 -1.48 5.90 -5.19
N ASP A 132 -0.38 6.18 -4.47
CA ASP A 132 0.07 5.39 -3.33
C ASP A 132 -1.00 5.29 -2.24
N VAL A 133 -1.62 6.42 -1.88
CA VAL A 133 -2.64 6.48 -0.81
C VAL A 133 -3.91 5.74 -1.23
N VAL A 134 -4.37 5.95 -2.46
CA VAL A 134 -5.58 5.30 -3.00
C VAL A 134 -5.37 3.79 -3.09
N THR A 135 -4.22 3.34 -3.64
CA THR A 135 -3.90 1.91 -3.71
C THR A 135 -3.78 1.30 -2.31
N GLY A 136 -3.10 1.98 -1.37
CA GLY A 136 -3.00 1.51 0.02
C GLY A 136 -4.37 1.32 0.69
N LEU A 137 -5.32 2.21 0.41
CA LEU A 137 -6.69 2.07 0.91
C LEU A 137 -7.38 0.83 0.30
N PHE A 138 -7.24 0.61 -1.01
CA PHE A 138 -7.82 -0.57 -1.67
C PHE A 138 -7.17 -1.88 -1.23
N ILE A 139 -5.87 -1.93 -0.99
CA ILE A 139 -5.19 -3.09 -0.42
C ILE A 139 -5.87 -3.53 0.88
N LEU A 140 -6.20 -2.56 1.76
CA LEU A 140 -6.85 -2.84 3.05
C LEU A 140 -8.33 -3.19 2.89
N LEU A 141 -9.07 -2.50 2.01
CA LEU A 141 -10.51 -2.73 1.80
C LEU A 141 -10.79 -4.06 1.13
N ASP A 142 -9.98 -4.42 0.13
CA ASP A 142 -10.14 -5.65 -0.65
C ASP A 142 -9.46 -6.85 0.02
N ASN A 143 -8.79 -6.64 1.16
CA ASN A 143 -8.05 -7.67 1.89
C ASN A 143 -7.09 -8.46 0.99
N GLN A 144 -6.33 -7.76 0.11
CA GLN A 144 -5.44 -8.40 -0.86
C GLN A 144 -4.31 -9.16 -0.17
N TYR A 145 -3.79 -8.61 0.93
CA TYR A 145 -2.84 -9.23 1.86
C TYR A 145 -2.85 -8.47 3.19
N ASN A 146 -2.39 -9.13 4.23
CA ASN A 146 -2.32 -8.63 5.60
C ASN A 146 -0.89 -8.63 6.13
N VAL A 147 -0.67 -7.92 7.23
CA VAL A 147 0.59 -8.03 7.99
C VAL A 147 0.73 -9.47 8.50
N GLY A 148 1.85 -10.09 8.19
CA GLY A 148 2.14 -11.50 8.48
C GLY A 148 2.02 -12.43 7.28
N ASP A 149 1.34 -12.02 6.20
CA ASP A 149 1.25 -12.82 4.98
C ASP A 149 2.60 -12.89 4.26
N ILE A 150 2.84 -14.00 3.58
CA ILE A 150 3.98 -14.16 2.69
C ILE A 150 3.53 -13.82 1.27
N ILE A 151 4.11 -12.77 0.72
CA ILE A 151 3.83 -12.30 -0.63
C ILE A 151 5.09 -12.27 -1.48
N GLU A 152 4.88 -12.32 -2.79
CA GLU A 152 5.94 -12.12 -3.77
C GLU A 152 5.53 -10.99 -4.73
N VAL A 153 6.41 -10.00 -4.87
CA VAL A 153 6.21 -8.86 -5.76
C VAL A 153 7.53 -8.46 -6.41
N GLY A 154 7.52 -8.39 -7.76
CA GLY A 154 8.72 -8.06 -8.53
C GLY A 154 9.90 -8.99 -8.24
N GLY A 155 9.64 -10.29 -8.05
CA GLY A 155 10.66 -11.32 -7.74
C GLY A 155 11.19 -11.26 -6.30
N PHE A 156 10.68 -10.36 -5.45
CA PHE A 156 11.04 -10.32 -4.04
C PHE A 156 9.94 -10.99 -3.21
N ARG A 157 10.32 -12.08 -2.53
CA ARG A 157 9.44 -12.84 -1.64
C ARG A 157 9.79 -12.56 -0.19
N GLY A 158 8.77 -12.32 0.64
CA GLY A 158 8.95 -12.12 2.07
C GLY A 158 7.65 -11.97 2.83
N ILE A 159 7.76 -11.81 4.13
CA ILE A 159 6.65 -11.59 5.04
C ILE A 159 6.31 -10.10 5.05
N VAL A 160 5.04 -9.75 4.92
CA VAL A 160 4.56 -8.38 5.09
C VAL A 160 4.75 -7.97 6.55
N SER A 161 5.66 -7.04 6.80
CA SER A 161 5.97 -6.55 8.13
C SER A 161 5.15 -5.32 8.53
N ASP A 162 4.73 -4.52 7.55
CA ASP A 162 3.91 -3.31 7.78
C ASP A 162 3.18 -2.91 6.49
N VAL A 163 1.93 -2.46 6.65
CA VAL A 163 1.12 -1.89 5.58
C VAL A 163 0.77 -0.46 5.97
N GLY A 164 1.50 0.49 5.42
CA GLY A 164 1.30 1.92 5.65
C GLY A 164 0.35 2.56 4.65
N ILE A 165 0.03 3.84 4.86
CA ILE A 165 -0.85 4.61 3.98
C ILE A 165 -0.26 4.71 2.56
N ARG A 166 1.07 4.82 2.44
CA ARG A 166 1.77 5.05 1.17
C ARG A 166 2.66 3.89 0.75
N THR A 167 3.17 3.11 1.69
CA THR A 167 4.19 2.08 1.45
C THR A 167 3.85 0.81 2.19
N THR A 168 4.19 -0.32 1.58
CA THR A 168 4.20 -1.64 2.23
C THR A 168 5.65 -2.08 2.44
N SER A 169 5.94 -2.66 3.60
CA SER A 169 7.25 -3.20 3.96
C SER A 169 7.21 -4.72 3.96
N ILE A 170 8.15 -5.35 3.26
CA ILE A 170 8.25 -6.81 3.14
C ILE A 170 9.64 -7.23 3.63
N MET A 171 9.70 -8.24 4.49
CA MET A 171 10.94 -8.77 5.06
C MET A 171 11.22 -10.18 4.51
N ASP A 172 12.40 -10.37 3.92
CA ASP A 172 12.84 -11.68 3.44
C ASP A 172 13.34 -12.59 4.57
N THR A 173 13.67 -13.84 4.24
CA THR A 173 14.24 -14.81 5.19
C THR A 173 15.63 -14.44 5.69
N GLY A 174 16.33 -13.56 5.00
CA GLY A 174 17.63 -13.00 5.42
C GLY A 174 17.52 -11.81 6.37
N GLY A 175 16.28 -11.34 6.68
CA GLY A 175 16.02 -10.17 7.51
C GLY A 175 16.12 -8.84 6.76
N ASN A 176 16.29 -8.85 5.42
CA ASN A 176 16.28 -7.62 4.62
C ASN A 176 14.86 -7.10 4.48
N VAL A 177 14.66 -5.80 4.69
CA VAL A 177 13.36 -5.15 4.55
C VAL A 177 13.33 -4.35 3.25
N LYS A 178 12.44 -4.73 2.33
CA LYS A 178 12.13 -3.97 1.12
C LYS A 178 10.90 -3.12 1.36
N ILE A 179 11.03 -1.81 1.16
CA ILE A 179 9.94 -0.85 1.24
C ILE A 179 9.51 -0.50 -0.18
N ILE A 180 8.24 -0.72 -0.48
CA ILE A 180 7.67 -0.54 -1.82
C ILE A 180 6.52 0.45 -1.71
N ASN A 181 6.41 1.38 -2.66
CA ASN A 181 5.26 2.26 -2.75
C ASN A 181 4.00 1.44 -3.09
N ASN A 182 2.88 1.76 -2.46
CA ASN A 182 1.65 1.00 -2.67
C ASN A 182 1.21 1.01 -4.15
N SER A 183 1.43 2.09 -4.88
CA SER A 183 1.13 2.18 -6.31
C SER A 183 1.98 1.25 -7.20
N GLU A 184 3.12 0.78 -6.69
CA GLU A 184 4.01 -0.18 -7.35
C GLU A 184 3.69 -1.64 -6.98
N MET A 185 2.78 -1.86 -6.02
CA MET A 185 2.31 -3.17 -5.61
C MET A 185 1.37 -3.76 -6.67
N LYS A 186 1.97 -4.21 -7.78
CA LYS A 186 1.24 -4.78 -8.93
C LYS A 186 1.61 -6.26 -9.09
N ASN A 187 0.64 -7.06 -9.54
CA ASN A 187 0.83 -8.49 -9.79
C ASN A 187 1.38 -9.22 -8.57
N ILE A 188 0.74 -9.01 -7.43
CA ILE A 188 1.12 -9.63 -6.16
C ILE A 188 0.71 -11.10 -6.19
N LEU A 189 1.62 -11.97 -5.81
CA LEU A 189 1.32 -13.36 -5.52
C LEU A 189 1.24 -13.53 -4.00
N ASN A 190 0.02 -13.66 -3.45
CA ASN A 190 -0.19 -14.01 -2.05
C ASN A 190 -0.08 -15.53 -1.91
N ARG A 191 0.84 -15.99 -1.06
CA ARG A 191 1.12 -17.41 -0.84
C ARG A 191 0.54 -17.93 0.48
N SER A 192 0.00 -17.05 1.32
CA SER A 192 -0.51 -17.42 2.65
C SER A 192 -1.94 -17.96 2.64
N ASP A 193 -2.70 -17.71 1.56
CA ASP A 193 -4.11 -18.11 1.49
C ASP A 193 -4.32 -19.64 1.30
N ASN A 194 -3.29 -20.35 0.87
CA ASN A 194 -3.38 -21.79 0.59
C ASN A 194 -2.16 -22.53 1.14
N SER A 195 -2.31 -23.87 1.28
CA SER A 195 -1.17 -24.72 1.55
C SER A 195 -0.17 -24.69 0.40
N SER A 196 1.11 -24.69 0.73
CA SER A 196 2.20 -24.73 -0.23
C SER A 196 2.76 -26.13 -0.36
N LYS A 197 3.44 -26.39 -1.47
CA LYS A 197 4.07 -27.67 -1.75
C LYS A 197 5.58 -27.61 -1.59
N ALA A 198 6.11 -28.36 -0.61
CA ALA A 198 7.53 -28.65 -0.53
C ALA A 198 7.85 -29.75 -1.57
N VAL A 199 8.85 -29.49 -2.43
CA VAL A 199 9.24 -30.39 -3.52
C VAL A 199 10.58 -31.03 -3.18
N ALA A 200 10.69 -32.33 -3.39
CA ALA A 200 11.93 -33.11 -3.27
C ALA A 200 12.12 -33.98 -4.50
N ASP A 201 13.30 -33.90 -5.09
CA ASP A 201 13.69 -34.76 -6.21
C ASP A 201 14.74 -35.77 -5.73
N PHE A 202 14.45 -37.05 -5.92
CA PHE A 202 15.34 -38.16 -5.51
C PHE A 202 15.84 -38.93 -6.73
N SER A 203 17.15 -39.10 -6.83
CA SER A 203 17.80 -39.81 -7.95
C SER A 203 18.03 -41.27 -7.64
N ILE A 204 17.63 -42.16 -8.56
CA ILE A 204 17.84 -43.61 -8.48
C ILE A 204 18.70 -44.09 -9.69
N PRO A 205 19.43 -45.21 -9.54
CA PRO A 205 20.13 -45.83 -10.67
C PRO A 205 19.18 -46.32 -11.75
N TYR A 206 19.63 -46.34 -13.02
CA TYR A 206 18.84 -46.85 -14.14
C TYR A 206 18.56 -48.35 -14.04
N GLU A 207 19.39 -49.11 -13.33
CA GLU A 207 19.26 -50.53 -13.08
C GLU A 207 18.20 -50.88 -12.05
N THR A 208 17.62 -49.88 -11.38
CA THR A 208 16.59 -50.08 -10.35
C THR A 208 15.29 -50.57 -10.99
N ASP A 209 14.72 -51.67 -10.47
CA ASP A 209 13.38 -52.08 -10.86
C ASP A 209 12.35 -51.07 -10.33
N LEU A 210 12.01 -50.09 -11.17
CA LEU A 210 11.10 -49.04 -10.85
C LEU A 210 9.70 -49.58 -10.48
N ALA A 211 9.21 -50.57 -11.21
CA ALA A 211 7.85 -51.10 -10.96
C ALA A 211 7.73 -51.83 -9.59
N ALA A 212 8.81 -52.48 -9.16
CA ALA A 212 8.88 -53.08 -7.82
C ALA A 212 9.04 -52.01 -6.73
N LEU A 213 9.77 -50.92 -7.02
CA LEU A 213 10.01 -49.83 -6.11
C LEU A 213 8.72 -48.99 -5.88
N GLU A 214 8.00 -48.67 -6.95
CA GLU A 214 6.75 -47.90 -6.90
C GLU A 214 5.68 -48.54 -5.99
N LYS A 215 5.64 -49.87 -5.90
CA LYS A 215 4.73 -50.59 -4.98
C LYS A 215 5.07 -50.35 -3.50
N LYS A 216 6.32 -50.00 -3.19
CA LYS A 216 6.80 -49.77 -1.82
C LYS A 216 6.76 -48.30 -1.40
N ILE A 217 6.75 -47.37 -2.36
CA ILE A 217 6.74 -45.93 -2.13
C ILE A 217 5.55 -45.53 -1.22
N PRO A 218 4.30 -45.92 -1.43
CA PRO A 218 3.20 -45.44 -0.59
C PRO A 218 3.40 -45.74 0.89
N ALA A 219 3.87 -46.93 1.25
CA ALA A 219 4.13 -47.30 2.65
C ALA A 219 5.26 -46.48 3.27
N LEU A 220 6.29 -46.13 2.48
CA LEU A 220 7.35 -45.22 2.90
C LEU A 220 6.83 -43.80 3.16
N LEU A 221 5.99 -43.27 2.27
CA LEU A 221 5.42 -41.94 2.42
C LEU A 221 4.49 -41.81 3.61
N GLU A 222 3.73 -42.86 3.91
CA GLU A 222 2.92 -42.95 5.13
C GLU A 222 3.80 -42.97 6.39
N GLU A 223 4.94 -43.70 6.39
CA GLU A 223 5.93 -43.65 7.49
C GLU A 223 6.49 -42.26 7.69
N ILE A 224 6.87 -41.58 6.62
CA ILE A 224 7.38 -40.19 6.65
C ILE A 224 6.33 -39.24 7.25
N HIS A 225 5.08 -39.33 6.79
CA HIS A 225 4.02 -38.49 7.33
C HIS A 225 3.78 -38.71 8.83
N ARG A 226 3.73 -39.99 9.28
CA ARG A 226 3.55 -40.32 10.70
C ARG A 226 4.65 -39.74 11.59
N ASN A 227 5.86 -39.65 11.09
CA ASN A 227 6.98 -39.12 11.85
C ASN A 227 6.98 -37.57 11.91
N HIS A 228 6.28 -36.90 10.98
CA HIS A 228 6.31 -35.43 10.82
C HIS A 228 4.91 -34.82 10.60
N THR A 229 3.91 -35.27 11.38
CA THR A 229 2.52 -34.79 11.28
C THR A 229 2.36 -33.30 11.61
N ASN A 230 3.31 -32.72 12.32
CA ASN A 230 3.37 -31.28 12.61
C ASN A 230 3.89 -30.42 11.45
N LEU A 231 4.57 -31.03 10.46
CA LEU A 231 5.21 -30.34 9.33
C LEU A 231 4.43 -30.59 8.03
N PHE A 232 4.10 -31.86 7.76
CA PHE A 232 3.36 -32.29 6.58
C PHE A 232 1.86 -32.36 6.89
N GLN A 233 1.06 -31.55 6.20
CA GLN A 233 -0.39 -31.48 6.41
C GLN A 233 -1.11 -32.73 5.91
N THR A 234 -0.59 -33.33 4.83
CA THR A 234 -1.08 -34.56 4.23
C THR A 234 0.06 -35.56 4.02
N VAL A 235 -0.27 -36.80 3.70
CA VAL A 235 0.75 -37.77 3.28
C VAL A 235 1.45 -37.26 2.03
N PRO A 236 2.79 -37.19 2.00
CA PRO A 236 3.51 -36.78 0.80
C PRO A 236 3.13 -37.61 -0.43
N GLU A 237 3.12 -37.01 -1.59
CA GLU A 237 2.69 -37.61 -2.85
C GLU A 237 3.91 -37.90 -3.76
N TYR A 238 3.91 -39.08 -4.39
CA TYR A 238 4.83 -39.41 -5.45
C TYR A 238 4.24 -38.99 -6.80
N LEU A 239 4.90 -38.08 -7.52
CA LEU A 239 4.41 -37.58 -8.81
C LEU A 239 4.91 -38.40 -10.01
N GLY A 240 5.87 -39.30 -9.80
CA GLY A 240 6.45 -40.10 -10.87
C GLY A 240 7.86 -39.68 -11.23
N VAL A 241 8.30 -40.16 -12.40
CA VAL A 241 9.63 -39.82 -12.99
C VAL A 241 9.56 -38.38 -13.49
N GLN A 242 10.42 -37.53 -12.91
CA GLN A 242 10.53 -36.12 -13.29
C GLN A 242 11.48 -35.95 -14.51
N GLU A 243 12.58 -36.69 -14.51
CA GLU A 243 13.62 -36.54 -15.54
C GLU A 243 14.41 -37.83 -15.69
N LEU A 244 14.85 -38.09 -16.94
CA LEU A 244 15.85 -39.09 -17.26
C LEU A 244 17.19 -38.36 -17.41
N GLY A 245 17.92 -38.26 -16.29
CA GLY A 245 19.20 -37.55 -16.24
C GLY A 245 20.37 -38.34 -16.84
N ALA A 246 21.55 -37.73 -16.98
CA ALA A 246 22.71 -38.33 -17.61
C ALA A 246 23.22 -39.60 -16.90
N SER A 247 22.99 -39.73 -15.58
CA SER A 247 23.49 -40.88 -14.78
C SER A 247 22.44 -41.41 -13.81
N ALA A 248 21.18 -40.94 -13.88
CA ALA A 248 20.15 -41.27 -12.91
C ALA A 248 18.74 -41.04 -13.46
N VAL A 249 17.77 -41.78 -12.93
CA VAL A 249 16.34 -41.48 -13.06
C VAL A 249 15.95 -40.62 -11.87
N VAL A 250 15.37 -39.44 -12.10
CA VAL A 250 14.94 -38.49 -11.06
C VAL A 250 13.46 -38.70 -10.76
N LEU A 251 13.14 -39.01 -9.54
CA LEU A 251 11.77 -39.17 -9.04
C LEU A 251 11.36 -37.93 -8.26
N ARG A 252 10.16 -37.42 -8.50
CA ARG A 252 9.62 -36.23 -7.79
C ARG A 252 8.61 -36.59 -6.74
N PHE A 253 8.78 -35.99 -5.57
CA PHE A 253 7.90 -36.06 -4.43
C PHE A 253 7.47 -34.66 -4.00
N VAL A 254 6.24 -34.54 -3.51
CA VAL A 254 5.71 -33.29 -2.99
C VAL A 254 5.02 -33.54 -1.65
N ALA A 255 5.11 -32.57 -0.76
CA ALA A 255 4.40 -32.61 0.51
C ALA A 255 3.69 -31.27 0.73
N GLU A 256 2.45 -31.31 1.20
CA GLU A 256 1.73 -30.11 1.60
C GLU A 256 2.23 -29.63 2.96
N VAL A 257 2.62 -28.35 2.99
CA VAL A 257 3.18 -27.69 4.18
C VAL A 257 2.61 -26.27 4.31
N GLY A 258 2.76 -25.66 5.48
CA GLY A 258 2.57 -24.22 5.61
C GLY A 258 3.59 -23.47 4.76
N GLU A 259 3.23 -22.30 4.26
CA GLU A 259 4.13 -21.49 3.40
C GLU A 259 5.46 -21.14 4.09
N SER A 260 5.45 -20.90 5.41
CA SER A 260 6.67 -20.69 6.21
C SER A 260 7.61 -21.88 6.21
N ASP A 261 7.08 -23.09 6.00
CA ASP A 261 7.78 -24.36 6.14
C ASP A 261 8.20 -24.98 4.82
N ILE A 262 8.04 -24.30 3.69
CA ILE A 262 8.33 -24.85 2.36
C ILE A 262 9.80 -25.33 2.24
N TYR A 263 10.73 -24.58 2.78
CA TYR A 263 12.17 -24.95 2.74
C TYR A 263 12.57 -25.98 3.79
N SER A 264 11.98 -25.90 4.97
CA SER A 264 12.19 -26.91 6.04
C SER A 264 11.56 -28.22 5.67
N GLY A 265 10.36 -28.20 5.10
CA GLY A 265 9.66 -29.37 4.58
C GLY A 265 10.42 -30.06 3.45
N ALA A 266 10.92 -29.30 2.46
CA ALA A 266 11.70 -29.88 1.38
C ALA A 266 12.99 -30.55 1.88
N ARG A 267 13.70 -29.92 2.84
CA ARG A 267 14.91 -30.52 3.44
C ARG A 267 14.58 -31.80 4.24
N MET A 268 13.50 -31.78 5.00
CA MET A 268 13.07 -32.95 5.78
C MET A 268 12.64 -34.08 4.85
N LEU A 269 11.84 -33.76 3.82
CA LEU A 269 11.41 -34.75 2.84
C LEU A 269 12.63 -35.40 2.13
N ASN A 270 13.60 -34.60 1.68
CA ASN A 270 14.83 -35.11 1.09
C ASN A 270 15.61 -36.04 2.05
N HIS A 271 15.74 -35.66 3.31
CA HIS A 271 16.42 -36.45 4.33
C HIS A 271 15.73 -37.82 4.53
N ASP A 272 14.40 -37.80 4.70
CA ASP A 272 13.66 -39.02 5.00
C ASP A 272 13.53 -39.94 3.77
N LEU A 273 13.42 -39.35 2.57
CA LEU A 273 13.52 -40.12 1.32
C LEU A 273 14.86 -40.84 1.24
N LEU A 274 15.98 -40.16 1.52
CA LEU A 274 17.31 -40.76 1.50
C LEU A 274 17.40 -41.94 2.47
N LEU A 275 16.93 -41.80 3.68
CA LEU A 275 16.94 -42.89 4.67
C LEU A 275 15.99 -44.04 4.28
N GLY A 276 14.82 -43.72 3.79
CA GLY A 276 13.80 -44.66 3.38
C GLY A 276 14.23 -45.49 2.17
N PHE A 277 14.77 -44.85 1.14
CA PHE A 277 15.26 -45.55 -0.05
C PHE A 277 16.46 -46.47 0.28
N ARG A 278 17.36 -46.02 1.17
CA ARG A 278 18.44 -46.90 1.67
C ARG A 278 17.91 -48.15 2.39
N LYS A 279 16.87 -48.05 3.22
CA LYS A 279 16.22 -49.19 3.86
C LYS A 279 15.59 -50.12 2.83
N LEU A 280 15.14 -49.60 1.68
CA LEU A 280 14.56 -50.36 0.58
C LEU A 280 15.68 -50.99 -0.35
N GLY A 281 16.93 -50.75 -0.06
CA GLY A 281 18.10 -51.24 -0.85
C GLY A 281 18.38 -50.45 -2.09
N VAL A 282 17.89 -49.20 -2.17
CA VAL A 282 18.17 -48.29 -3.29
C VAL A 282 19.20 -47.24 -2.83
N GLU A 283 20.34 -47.20 -3.50
CA GLU A 283 21.39 -46.21 -3.25
C GLU A 283 21.32 -45.06 -4.23
N CYS A 284 21.80 -43.88 -3.83
CA CYS A 284 21.97 -42.79 -4.76
C CYS A 284 23.02 -43.12 -5.80
N PRO A 285 22.77 -42.90 -7.10
CA PRO A 285 23.70 -43.21 -8.15
C PRO A 285 24.90 -42.26 -8.09
N TYR A 286 26.06 -42.80 -8.43
CA TYR A 286 27.28 -42.02 -8.73
C TYR A 286 27.23 -41.54 -10.17
N GLN A 287 28.02 -40.52 -10.49
CA GLN A 287 28.17 -40.05 -11.84
C GLN A 287 28.85 -41.14 -12.70
N GLN A 288 28.22 -41.53 -13.79
CA GLN A 288 28.72 -42.50 -14.74
C GLN A 288 29.46 -41.79 -15.87
N ILE A 289 30.67 -42.23 -16.19
CA ILE A 289 31.48 -41.65 -17.27
C ILE A 289 32.03 -42.82 -18.11
N ASP A 290 31.68 -42.85 -19.41
CA ASP A 290 32.29 -43.73 -20.36
C ASP A 290 33.62 -43.16 -20.87
N VAL A 291 34.72 -43.83 -20.59
CA VAL A 291 36.05 -43.41 -21.05
C VAL A 291 36.48 -44.26 -22.23
N HIS A 292 36.45 -43.70 -23.41
CA HIS A 292 37.03 -44.32 -24.60
C HIS A 292 38.55 -44.01 -24.66
N THR A 293 39.42 -45.00 -24.38
CA THR A 293 40.87 -44.89 -24.59
C THR A 293 41.18 -45.36 -26.01
N ASN A 294 41.73 -44.48 -26.83
CA ASN A 294 42.25 -44.82 -28.17
C ASN A 294 43.58 -45.64 -28.08
#